data_d0d0efe07a664c973f1e20223fb64c85
#
_entry.id   d0d0efe07a664c973f1e20223fb64c85
#
_cell.length_a   1.000
_cell.length_b   1.000
_cell.length_c   1.000
_cell.angle_alpha   90.00
_cell.angle_beta   90.00
_cell.angle_gamma   90.00
#
_symmetry.space_group_name_H-M   'P 1'
#
loop_
_entity.id
_entity.type
_entity.pdbx_description
1 polymer ?
#
loop_
_entity_poly.entity_id
_entity_poly.type
_entity_poly.pdbx_seq_one_letter_code
_entity_poly.pdbx_strand_id
1 'polypeptide(L)'
;MKINKSYVFAAGAFLAIALWFWYNSGREDKTPVSTPAASEQPADLPTVVVEPREAEEHQNSFNLFGRTEANRTVDVKAETAGLVVSTPVAEGRRVKRGTTLCRQDIDARQANVSQARATLEARQFDMQSTQTLVEKGYRSAVQLKSLKAAVDGAEAALKGAEIELDNVNMRAPFSGIFDNRMAEVGDYLLPGQACGRLIEMNPLIVAIDLTEKQVGEVKIGQAAEIDLVTGQSVTGKVRFIEANANAATRTFRTEIQVPNADYALKGGVTATVRIKAGVVKAQHVPSKILTLDTDGTLGVRYVNYDNRVGFAVVNQIDEDKDGIWVTGLPDSTRIIVQGQDYVSVGSEVKTEAATYRGATE
;
A
#
# COMPACT_ATOMS: atom_id res chain seq x y z
N MET A 1 -62.22 55.20 40.94
CA MET A 1 -61.14 54.27 40.60
C MET A 1 -61.37 52.94 41.41
N LYS A 2 -61.96 51.92 40.79
CA LYS A 2 -62.29 50.64 41.51
C LYS A 2 -61.06 49.75 41.59
N ILE A 3 -60.53 49.63 42.76
CA ILE A 3 -59.38 48.71 43.02
C ILE A 3 -59.92 47.27 42.91
N ASN A 4 -59.35 46.53 42.02
CA ASN A 4 -59.74 45.14 41.74
C ASN A 4 -59.36 44.26 42.94
N LYS A 5 -60.36 43.55 43.56
CA LYS A 5 -60.18 42.70 44.74
C LYS A 5 -59.04 41.66 44.60
N SER A 6 -58.67 41.33 43.38
CA SER A 6 -57.58 40.38 43.11
C SER A 6 -56.19 40.90 43.53
N TYR A 7 -55.93 42.18 43.44
CA TYR A 7 -54.64 42.79 43.86
C TYR A 7 -54.50 42.86 45.39
N VAL A 8 -55.62 42.97 46.12
CA VAL A 8 -55.62 42.98 47.58
C VAL A 8 -55.27 41.59 48.13
N PHE A 9 -55.74 40.51 47.47
CA PHE A 9 -55.39 39.15 47.85
C PHE A 9 -53.91 38.80 47.51
N ALA A 10 -53.40 39.29 46.40
CA ALA A 10 -52.02 39.07 46.03
C ALA A 10 -51.05 39.79 46.99
N ALA A 11 -51.33 41.01 47.38
CA ALA A 11 -50.55 41.78 48.34
C ALA A 11 -50.55 41.12 49.74
N GLY A 12 -51.70 40.58 50.15
CA GLY A 12 -51.83 39.83 51.42
C GLY A 12 -50.98 38.53 51.46
N ALA A 13 -50.97 37.80 50.36
CA ALA A 13 -50.17 36.60 50.25
C ALA A 13 -48.65 36.88 50.26
N PHE A 14 -48.23 37.99 49.61
CA PHE A 14 -46.85 38.39 49.63
C PHE A 14 -46.37 38.86 51.01
N LEU A 15 -47.23 39.56 51.76
CA LEU A 15 -46.94 39.96 53.15
C LEU A 15 -46.85 38.75 54.06
N ALA A 16 -47.72 37.78 53.91
CA ALA A 16 -47.69 36.55 54.72
C ALA A 16 -46.41 35.71 54.47
N ILE A 17 -45.97 35.62 53.23
CA ILE A 17 -44.73 34.93 52.86
C ILE A 17 -43.49 35.68 53.37
N ALA A 18 -43.49 36.99 53.30
CA ALA A 18 -42.41 37.83 53.77
C ALA A 18 -42.29 37.77 55.32
N LEU A 19 -43.43 37.77 56.04
CA LEU A 19 -43.50 37.59 57.48
C LEU A 19 -43.04 36.19 57.91
N TRP A 20 -43.41 35.15 57.14
CA TRP A 20 -42.97 33.79 57.43
C TRP A 20 -41.46 33.63 57.23
N PHE A 21 -40.89 34.23 56.18
CA PHE A 21 -39.44 34.25 55.93
C PHE A 21 -38.71 35.02 57.04
N TRP A 22 -39.22 36.17 57.49
CA TRP A 22 -38.62 36.97 58.55
C TRP A 22 -38.70 36.26 59.90
N TYR A 23 -39.82 35.57 60.19
CA TYR A 23 -39.98 34.75 61.41
C TYR A 23 -39.07 33.55 61.40
N ASN A 24 -38.85 32.92 60.27
CA ASN A 24 -38.03 31.72 60.14
C ASN A 24 -36.51 32.06 60.03
N SER A 25 -36.14 33.30 59.61
CA SER A 25 -34.76 33.77 59.47
C SER A 25 -34.08 34.09 60.81
N GLY A 26 -34.85 34.15 61.89
CA GLY A 26 -34.39 34.49 63.25
C GLY A 26 -34.09 33.33 64.17
N ARG A 27 -34.23 32.06 63.69
CA ARG A 27 -33.86 30.89 64.44
C ARG A 27 -32.53 30.31 63.94
N GLU A 28 -31.44 30.91 64.29
CA GLU A 28 -30.16 30.20 64.33
C GLU A 28 -30.18 29.29 65.58
N ASP A 29 -30.56 28.04 65.42
CA ASP A 29 -30.25 27.02 66.39
C ASP A 29 -28.74 26.80 66.40
N LYS A 30 -28.10 27.44 67.31
CA LYS A 30 -26.70 27.15 67.70
C LYS A 30 -26.68 25.84 68.49
N THR A 31 -26.84 24.72 67.82
CA THR A 31 -26.35 23.46 68.34
C THR A 31 -24.85 23.44 68.08
N PRO A 32 -23.99 23.26 69.07
CA PRO A 32 -22.61 23.05 68.83
C PRO A 32 -22.48 21.67 68.14
N VAL A 33 -22.19 21.68 66.85
CA VAL A 33 -21.74 20.50 66.15
C VAL A 33 -20.37 20.18 66.76
N SER A 34 -20.37 19.23 67.68
CA SER A 34 -19.15 18.54 68.06
C SER A 34 -18.64 17.85 66.80
N THR A 35 -17.67 18.45 66.17
CA THR A 35 -16.83 17.80 65.16
C THR A 35 -16.29 16.53 65.79
N PRO A 36 -16.63 15.33 65.31
CA PRO A 36 -15.93 14.13 65.69
C PRO A 36 -14.48 14.39 65.25
N ALA A 37 -13.55 14.36 66.17
CA ALA A 37 -12.14 14.23 65.82
C ALA A 37 -12.06 13.10 64.80
N ALA A 38 -11.75 13.42 63.56
CA ALA A 38 -11.41 12.43 62.57
C ALA A 38 -10.28 11.62 63.18
N SER A 39 -10.58 10.45 63.69
CA SER A 39 -9.58 9.44 63.91
C SER A 39 -8.97 9.23 62.55
N GLU A 40 -7.74 9.71 62.33
CA GLU A 40 -6.86 9.27 61.26
C GLU A 40 -6.66 7.76 61.48
N GLN A 41 -7.65 6.97 61.04
CA GLN A 41 -7.36 5.60 60.66
C GLN A 41 -6.34 5.73 59.53
N PRO A 42 -5.17 5.08 59.63
CA PRO A 42 -4.24 5.04 58.54
C PRO A 42 -5.02 4.50 57.32
N ALA A 43 -5.21 5.33 56.31
CA ALA A 43 -5.91 4.95 55.11
C ALA A 43 -5.19 3.71 54.60
N ASP A 44 -5.88 2.59 54.59
CA ASP A 44 -5.33 1.33 54.11
C ASP A 44 -5.02 1.55 52.59
N LEU A 45 -3.74 1.68 52.30
CA LEU A 45 -3.27 2.00 50.94
C LEU A 45 -3.84 0.92 49.99
N PRO A 46 -4.43 1.29 48.85
CA PRO A 46 -4.93 0.31 47.91
C PRO A 46 -3.78 -0.59 47.49
N THR A 47 -4.07 -1.90 47.46
CA THR A 47 -3.10 -2.93 47.06
C THR A 47 -3.25 -3.21 45.59
N VAL A 48 -2.15 -3.15 44.84
CA VAL A 48 -2.08 -3.48 43.41
C VAL A 48 -1.10 -4.62 43.16
N VAL A 49 -1.41 -5.47 42.20
CA VAL A 49 -0.52 -6.54 41.78
C VAL A 49 0.37 -5.99 40.67
N VAL A 50 1.68 -6.08 40.85
CA VAL A 50 2.67 -5.59 39.89
C VAL A 50 3.51 -6.72 39.31
N GLU A 51 3.90 -6.54 38.07
CA GLU A 51 4.81 -7.43 37.37
C GLU A 51 5.99 -6.60 36.83
N PRO A 52 7.25 -6.97 37.16
CA PRO A 52 8.41 -6.33 36.57
C PRO A 52 8.52 -6.71 35.09
N ARG A 53 8.72 -5.72 34.24
CA ARG A 53 8.96 -5.91 32.81
C ARG A 53 10.19 -5.13 32.40
N GLU A 54 10.95 -5.72 31.52
CA GLU A 54 12.12 -5.13 30.88
C GLU A 54 11.86 -4.95 29.39
N ALA A 55 12.44 -3.90 28.82
CA ALA A 55 12.37 -3.68 27.40
C ALA A 55 13.31 -4.65 26.68
N GLU A 56 12.78 -5.38 25.71
CA GLU A 56 13.50 -6.32 24.86
C GLU A 56 13.57 -5.79 23.43
N GLU A 57 14.56 -6.23 22.68
CA GLU A 57 14.63 -5.98 21.25
C GLU A 57 13.55 -6.78 20.52
N HIS A 58 12.57 -6.09 19.99
CA HIS A 58 11.48 -6.71 19.22
C HIS A 58 11.54 -6.28 17.75
N GLN A 59 11.36 -7.25 16.85
CA GLN A 59 11.28 -7.01 15.41
C GLN A 59 9.91 -6.40 15.09
N ASN A 60 9.87 -5.09 14.88
CA ASN A 60 8.65 -4.42 14.43
C ASN A 60 8.20 -4.97 13.06
N SER A 61 6.91 -5.08 12.84
CA SER A 61 6.35 -5.51 11.56
C SER A 61 5.14 -4.66 11.19
N PHE A 62 4.99 -4.40 9.90
CA PHE A 62 3.81 -3.73 9.35
C PHE A 62 2.89 -4.75 8.70
N ASN A 63 1.64 -4.81 9.16
CA ASN A 63 0.57 -5.53 8.50
C ASN A 63 -0.17 -4.55 7.59
N LEU A 64 -0.04 -4.75 6.28
CA LEU A 64 -0.52 -3.85 5.24
C LEU A 64 -1.50 -4.58 4.35
N PHE A 65 -2.49 -3.86 3.84
CA PHE A 65 -3.42 -4.40 2.86
C PHE A 65 -3.05 -3.92 1.47
N GLY A 66 -3.19 -4.80 0.50
CA GLY A 66 -2.89 -4.50 -0.88
C GLY A 66 -3.65 -5.39 -1.85
N ARG A 67 -3.25 -5.34 -3.10
CA ARG A 67 -3.82 -6.17 -4.15
C ARG A 67 -2.75 -6.62 -5.13
N THR A 68 -2.99 -7.75 -5.74
CA THR A 68 -2.15 -8.26 -6.81
C THR A 68 -2.45 -7.54 -8.12
N GLU A 69 -1.42 -7.23 -8.88
CA GLU A 69 -1.52 -6.58 -10.19
C GLU A 69 -0.58 -7.25 -11.19
N ALA A 70 -0.91 -7.14 -12.49
CA ALA A 70 0.03 -7.55 -13.52
C ALA A 70 1.28 -6.67 -13.50
N ASN A 71 2.44 -7.24 -13.78
CA ASN A 71 3.68 -6.48 -13.91
C ASN A 71 3.60 -5.43 -15.03
N ARG A 72 3.01 -5.83 -16.16
CA ARG A 72 2.77 -4.97 -17.32
C ARG A 72 1.48 -5.37 -18.02
N THR A 73 0.80 -4.37 -18.56
CA THR A 73 -0.35 -4.54 -19.43
C THR A 73 -0.15 -3.68 -20.67
N VAL A 74 -0.24 -4.28 -21.86
CA VAL A 74 -0.05 -3.57 -23.12
C VAL A 74 -1.13 -4.01 -24.12
N ASP A 75 -1.78 -3.06 -24.74
CA ASP A 75 -2.61 -3.29 -25.90
C ASP A 75 -1.71 -3.33 -27.15
N VAL A 76 -1.61 -4.52 -27.77
CA VAL A 76 -0.83 -4.73 -28.98
C VAL A 76 -1.59 -4.15 -30.16
N LYS A 77 -1.01 -3.16 -30.84
CA LYS A 77 -1.66 -2.34 -31.85
C LYS A 77 -1.12 -2.63 -33.24
N ALA A 78 -1.96 -2.40 -34.25
CA ALA A 78 -1.57 -2.43 -35.65
C ALA A 78 -0.64 -1.23 -35.95
N GLU A 79 0.46 -1.48 -36.66
CA GLU A 79 1.40 -0.46 -37.14
C GLU A 79 1.08 -0.02 -38.55
N THR A 80 0.37 -0.85 -39.31
CA THR A 80 -0.07 -0.58 -40.68
C THR A 80 -1.56 -0.85 -40.84
N ALA A 81 -2.17 -0.32 -41.89
CA ALA A 81 -3.59 -0.57 -42.21
C ALA A 81 -3.76 -1.89 -42.96
N GLY A 82 -4.79 -2.66 -42.63
CA GLY A 82 -5.09 -3.89 -43.35
C GLY A 82 -6.21 -4.74 -42.76
N LEU A 83 -6.71 -5.70 -43.52
CA LEU A 83 -7.69 -6.67 -43.08
C LEU A 83 -7.04 -7.75 -42.21
N VAL A 84 -7.59 -8.06 -41.04
CA VAL A 84 -7.16 -9.19 -40.21
C VAL A 84 -7.55 -10.51 -40.88
N VAL A 85 -6.54 -11.29 -41.24
CA VAL A 85 -6.76 -12.60 -41.89
C VAL A 85 -6.57 -13.79 -40.96
N SER A 86 -5.92 -13.55 -39.81
CA SER A 86 -5.68 -14.66 -38.89
C SER A 86 -5.40 -14.12 -37.47
N THR A 87 -5.94 -14.83 -36.46
CA THR A 87 -5.75 -14.65 -35.04
C THR A 87 -5.27 -15.96 -34.41
N PRO A 88 -4.01 -16.35 -34.59
CA PRO A 88 -3.51 -17.70 -34.30
C PRO A 88 -3.49 -18.07 -32.83
N VAL A 89 -3.60 -17.08 -31.92
CA VAL A 89 -3.56 -17.29 -30.48
C VAL A 89 -4.96 -17.08 -29.89
N ALA A 90 -5.43 -18.07 -29.14
CA ALA A 90 -6.68 -17.95 -28.38
C ALA A 90 -6.46 -17.11 -27.10
N GLU A 91 -7.54 -16.47 -26.63
CA GLU A 91 -7.56 -15.76 -25.34
C GLU A 91 -7.19 -16.68 -24.17
N GLY A 92 -6.58 -16.12 -23.15
CA GLY A 92 -6.09 -16.85 -21.96
C GLY A 92 -4.82 -17.68 -22.21
N ARG A 93 -4.28 -17.74 -23.42
CA ARG A 93 -3.09 -18.54 -23.73
C ARG A 93 -1.80 -17.79 -23.39
N ARG A 94 -0.83 -18.56 -22.89
CA ARG A 94 0.53 -18.07 -22.69
C ARG A 94 1.26 -17.95 -24.02
N VAL A 95 1.92 -16.84 -24.23
CA VAL A 95 2.71 -16.55 -25.42
C VAL A 95 4.14 -16.14 -25.06
N LYS A 96 5.07 -16.40 -25.94
CA LYS A 96 6.44 -15.91 -25.85
C LYS A 96 6.57 -14.59 -26.60
N ARG A 97 7.58 -13.79 -26.23
CA ARG A 97 7.97 -12.62 -27.02
C ARG A 97 8.15 -13.00 -28.50
N GLY A 98 7.64 -12.18 -29.41
CA GLY A 98 7.69 -12.38 -30.85
C GLY A 98 6.59 -13.29 -31.42
N THR A 99 5.75 -13.93 -30.59
CA THR A 99 4.61 -14.71 -31.07
C THR A 99 3.61 -13.80 -31.78
N THR A 100 3.20 -14.12 -33.00
CA THR A 100 2.16 -13.39 -33.74
C THR A 100 0.81 -13.59 -33.07
N LEU A 101 0.16 -12.52 -32.66
CA LEU A 101 -1.17 -12.50 -32.02
C LEU A 101 -2.27 -12.30 -33.05
N CYS A 102 -2.09 -11.34 -33.96
CA CYS A 102 -2.93 -11.11 -35.13
C CYS A 102 -2.06 -10.90 -36.35
N ARG A 103 -2.60 -11.26 -37.51
CA ARG A 103 -1.93 -11.03 -38.79
C ARG A 103 -2.91 -10.39 -39.76
N GLN A 104 -2.48 -9.30 -40.36
CA GLN A 104 -3.19 -8.63 -41.44
C GLN A 104 -2.85 -9.28 -42.80
N ASP A 105 -3.66 -9.00 -43.82
CA ASP A 105 -3.35 -9.38 -45.20
C ASP A 105 -2.06 -8.69 -45.66
N ILE A 106 -1.24 -9.45 -46.36
CA ILE A 106 0.02 -8.95 -46.95
C ILE A 106 -0.23 -8.05 -48.17
N ASP A 107 -1.42 -8.18 -48.77
CA ASP A 107 -1.84 -7.44 -49.99
C ASP A 107 -0.68 -7.34 -51.04
N ALA A 108 -0.43 -6.15 -51.55
CA ALA A 108 0.67 -5.88 -52.49
C ALA A 108 2.06 -5.75 -51.82
N ARG A 109 2.21 -5.85 -50.49
CA ARG A 109 3.47 -5.62 -49.79
C ARG A 109 4.58 -6.58 -50.19
N GLN A 110 4.21 -7.87 -50.39
CA GLN A 110 5.16 -8.86 -50.92
C GLN A 110 5.66 -8.49 -52.33
N ALA A 111 4.79 -7.97 -53.18
CA ALA A 111 5.19 -7.48 -54.50
C ALA A 111 6.09 -6.25 -54.41
N ASN A 112 5.80 -5.33 -53.49
CA ASN A 112 6.65 -4.14 -53.24
C ASN A 112 8.05 -4.52 -52.80
N VAL A 113 8.21 -5.51 -51.87
CA VAL A 113 9.52 -6.05 -51.49
C VAL A 113 10.25 -6.63 -52.65
N SER A 114 9.55 -7.44 -53.51
CA SER A 114 10.19 -8.04 -54.69
C SER A 114 10.63 -6.99 -55.71
N GLN A 115 9.84 -5.94 -55.93
CA GLN A 115 10.19 -4.82 -56.82
C GLN A 115 11.39 -4.02 -56.26
N ALA A 116 11.38 -3.70 -54.98
CA ALA A 116 12.49 -2.97 -54.33
C ALA A 116 13.80 -3.77 -54.38
N ARG A 117 13.72 -5.11 -54.20
CA ARG A 117 14.87 -6.02 -54.31
C ARG A 117 15.44 -6.02 -55.73
N ALA A 118 14.61 -6.18 -56.75
CA ALA A 118 15.03 -6.14 -58.17
C ALA A 118 15.66 -4.78 -58.50
N THR A 119 15.13 -3.69 -58.00
CA THR A 119 15.71 -2.34 -58.16
C THR A 119 17.11 -2.24 -57.53
N LEU A 120 17.29 -2.75 -56.32
CA LEU A 120 18.58 -2.77 -55.64
C LEU A 120 19.60 -3.58 -56.44
N GLU A 121 19.24 -4.78 -56.89
CA GLU A 121 20.12 -5.62 -57.73
C GLU A 121 20.56 -4.91 -59.02
N ALA A 122 19.65 -4.22 -59.71
CA ALA A 122 19.98 -3.44 -60.91
C ALA A 122 20.96 -2.31 -60.59
N ARG A 123 20.76 -1.56 -59.48
CA ARG A 123 21.68 -0.48 -59.06
C ARG A 123 23.06 -1.01 -58.64
N GLN A 124 23.11 -2.16 -57.98
CA GLN A 124 24.38 -2.81 -57.63
C GLN A 124 25.14 -3.25 -58.87
N PHE A 125 24.47 -3.83 -59.88
CA PHE A 125 25.09 -4.20 -61.15
C PHE A 125 25.66 -2.98 -61.88
N ASP A 126 24.88 -1.87 -62.00
CA ASP A 126 25.33 -0.62 -62.61
C ASP A 126 26.59 -0.05 -61.93
N MET A 127 26.58 -0.05 -60.58
CA MET A 127 27.71 0.41 -59.77
C MET A 127 28.96 -0.46 -60.01
N GLN A 128 28.80 -1.79 -59.92
CA GLN A 128 29.92 -2.74 -60.11
C GLN A 128 30.53 -2.64 -61.50
N SER A 129 29.68 -2.56 -62.54
CA SER A 129 30.12 -2.39 -63.93
C SER A 129 30.85 -1.09 -64.09
N THR A 130 30.38 0.03 -63.51
CA THR A 130 31.03 1.33 -63.58
C THR A 130 32.32 1.36 -62.76
N GLN A 131 32.39 0.70 -61.63
CA GLN A 131 33.62 0.59 -60.85
C GLN A 131 34.76 -0.02 -61.65
N THR A 132 34.48 -1.13 -62.36
CA THR A 132 35.51 -1.76 -63.27
C THR A 132 35.96 -0.83 -64.34
N LEU A 133 35.10 0.05 -64.92
CA LEU A 133 35.44 1.03 -65.88
C LEU A 133 36.26 2.20 -65.33
N VAL A 134 35.95 2.64 -64.09
CA VAL A 134 36.77 3.69 -63.41
C VAL A 134 38.15 3.18 -63.08
N GLU A 135 38.31 1.94 -62.61
CA GLU A 135 39.64 1.32 -62.39
C GLU A 135 40.50 1.25 -63.65
N LYS A 136 39.84 1.09 -64.80
CA LYS A 136 40.51 1.12 -66.13
C LYS A 136 40.68 2.53 -66.74
N GLY A 137 40.29 3.59 -66.00
CA GLY A 137 40.38 4.97 -66.43
C GLY A 137 39.34 5.44 -67.46
N TYR A 138 38.32 4.64 -67.79
CA TYR A 138 37.28 4.94 -68.78
C TYR A 138 36.09 5.71 -68.25
N ARG A 139 35.92 5.86 -66.87
CA ARG A 139 34.84 6.58 -66.24
C ARG A 139 35.35 7.45 -65.10
N SER A 140 34.55 8.46 -64.73
CA SER A 140 34.88 9.39 -63.67
C SER A 140 34.54 8.82 -62.27
N ALA A 141 35.40 9.07 -61.28
CA ALA A 141 35.15 8.75 -59.87
C ALA A 141 33.86 9.44 -59.28
N VAL A 142 33.53 10.61 -59.85
CA VAL A 142 32.29 11.33 -59.49
C VAL A 142 31.05 10.50 -59.88
N GLN A 143 31.08 9.86 -61.04
CA GLN A 143 29.97 9.00 -61.49
C GLN A 143 29.87 7.75 -60.65
N LEU A 144 30.94 7.13 -60.22
CA LEU A 144 30.93 6.01 -59.29
C LEU A 144 30.33 6.42 -57.95
N LYS A 145 30.66 7.59 -57.43
CA LYS A 145 30.09 8.14 -56.20
C LYS A 145 28.58 8.34 -56.31
N SER A 146 28.07 8.82 -57.46
CA SER A 146 26.65 8.99 -57.72
C SER A 146 25.90 7.63 -57.75
N LEU A 147 26.50 6.61 -58.38
CA LEU A 147 25.95 5.27 -58.44
C LEU A 147 25.92 4.61 -57.06
N LYS A 148 26.94 4.82 -56.24
CA LYS A 148 26.96 4.36 -54.85
C LYS A 148 25.81 4.97 -54.05
N ALA A 149 25.57 6.26 -54.16
CA ALA A 149 24.43 6.92 -53.52
C ALA A 149 23.09 6.36 -54.02
N ALA A 150 23.01 5.95 -55.33
CA ALA A 150 21.79 5.29 -55.87
C ALA A 150 21.59 3.88 -55.29
N VAL A 151 22.67 3.12 -55.04
CA VAL A 151 22.61 1.82 -54.33
C VAL A 151 22.12 2.01 -52.90
N ASP A 152 22.73 2.96 -52.15
CA ASP A 152 22.34 3.25 -50.76
C ASP A 152 20.85 3.64 -50.68
N GLY A 153 20.37 4.42 -51.65
CA GLY A 153 18.95 4.78 -51.75
C GLY A 153 18.02 3.58 -52.05
N ALA A 154 18.46 2.67 -52.94
CA ALA A 154 17.67 1.46 -53.24
C ALA A 154 17.67 0.47 -52.07
N GLU A 155 18.76 0.37 -51.33
CA GLU A 155 18.84 -0.45 -50.10
C GLU A 155 17.90 0.07 -49.02
N ALA A 156 17.86 1.39 -48.81
CA ALA A 156 16.91 2.02 -47.90
C ALA A 156 15.45 1.77 -48.31
N ALA A 157 15.15 1.81 -49.63
CA ALA A 157 13.80 1.51 -50.14
C ALA A 157 13.40 0.05 -49.92
N LEU A 158 14.32 -0.90 -50.15
CA LEU A 158 14.07 -2.32 -49.86
C LEU A 158 13.80 -2.53 -48.35
N LYS A 159 14.62 -1.93 -47.50
CA LYS A 159 14.47 -2.00 -46.05
C LYS A 159 13.11 -1.45 -45.60
N GLY A 160 12.67 -0.34 -46.16
CA GLY A 160 11.33 0.24 -45.90
C GLY A 160 10.20 -0.73 -46.27
N ALA A 161 10.30 -1.35 -47.48
CA ALA A 161 9.30 -2.33 -47.91
C ALA A 161 9.28 -3.60 -47.04
N GLU A 162 10.45 -4.07 -46.59
CA GLU A 162 10.55 -5.21 -45.65
C GLU A 162 9.91 -4.91 -44.29
N ILE A 163 10.10 -3.70 -43.74
CA ILE A 163 9.48 -3.25 -42.49
C ILE A 163 7.95 -3.23 -42.63
N GLU A 164 7.46 -2.64 -43.74
CA GLU A 164 5.99 -2.62 -44.00
C GLU A 164 5.38 -4.03 -44.13
N LEU A 165 6.12 -4.98 -44.69
CA LEU A 165 5.71 -6.38 -44.76
C LEU A 165 5.78 -7.06 -43.40
N ASP A 166 6.75 -6.75 -42.54
CA ASP A 166 6.81 -7.33 -41.18
C ASP A 166 5.73 -6.77 -40.27
N ASN A 167 5.37 -5.50 -40.43
CA ASN A 167 4.36 -4.79 -39.65
C ASN A 167 2.93 -5.36 -39.79
N VAL A 168 2.67 -6.22 -40.80
CA VAL A 168 1.38 -6.95 -40.88
C VAL A 168 1.23 -7.96 -39.75
N ASN A 169 2.33 -8.35 -39.07
CA ASN A 169 2.34 -9.30 -37.99
C ASN A 169 2.38 -8.57 -36.64
N MET A 170 1.25 -8.43 -36.00
CA MET A 170 1.17 -7.89 -34.65
C MET A 170 1.71 -8.91 -33.65
N ARG A 171 2.92 -8.68 -33.15
CA ARG A 171 3.67 -9.62 -32.30
C ARG A 171 3.64 -9.22 -30.83
N ALA A 172 3.69 -10.23 -29.96
CA ALA A 172 3.85 -10.04 -28.52
C ALA A 172 5.19 -9.35 -28.19
N PRO A 173 5.23 -8.15 -27.58
CA PRO A 173 6.46 -7.43 -27.23
C PRO A 173 7.21 -8.07 -26.06
N PHE A 174 6.56 -8.87 -25.25
CA PHE A 174 7.11 -9.66 -24.13
C PHE A 174 6.35 -10.97 -23.96
N SER A 175 6.87 -11.87 -23.17
CA SER A 175 6.18 -13.13 -22.82
C SER A 175 5.12 -12.88 -21.74
N GLY A 176 3.90 -13.41 -21.96
CA GLY A 176 2.77 -13.15 -21.06
C GLY A 176 1.55 -13.98 -21.41
N ILE A 177 0.40 -13.52 -20.97
CA ILE A 177 -0.91 -14.09 -21.32
C ILE A 177 -1.60 -13.15 -22.29
N PHE A 178 -2.09 -13.67 -23.40
CA PHE A 178 -2.98 -12.94 -24.29
C PHE A 178 -4.38 -12.95 -23.67
N ASP A 179 -4.70 -11.86 -22.98
CA ASP A 179 -5.83 -11.78 -22.06
C ASP A 179 -7.16 -11.59 -22.80
N ASN A 180 -7.21 -10.59 -23.67
CA ASN A 180 -8.42 -10.23 -24.40
C ASN A 180 -8.08 -9.92 -25.86
N ARG A 181 -8.83 -10.51 -26.79
CA ARG A 181 -8.75 -10.21 -28.20
C ARG A 181 -9.75 -9.08 -28.53
N MET A 182 -9.27 -8.05 -29.20
CA MET A 182 -10.05 -6.87 -29.57
C MET A 182 -10.37 -6.80 -31.06
N ALA A 183 -9.72 -7.66 -31.88
CA ALA A 183 -9.95 -7.74 -33.30
C ALA A 183 -10.18 -9.20 -33.74
N GLU A 184 -11.14 -9.40 -34.60
CA GLU A 184 -11.49 -10.68 -35.19
C GLU A 184 -11.03 -10.78 -36.65
N VAL A 185 -11.00 -12.01 -37.16
CA VAL A 185 -10.78 -12.26 -38.60
C VAL A 185 -11.89 -11.60 -39.40
N GLY A 186 -11.52 -10.73 -40.37
CA GLY A 186 -12.44 -9.93 -41.13
C GLY A 186 -12.54 -8.47 -40.74
N ASP A 187 -11.96 -8.10 -39.57
CA ASP A 187 -11.89 -6.71 -39.18
C ASP A 187 -10.81 -5.96 -39.95
N TYR A 188 -11.07 -4.72 -40.30
CA TYR A 188 -10.08 -3.83 -40.93
C TYR A 188 -9.49 -2.92 -39.88
N LEU A 189 -8.19 -3.08 -39.58
CA LEU A 189 -7.48 -2.27 -38.58
C LEU A 189 -6.70 -1.13 -39.25
N LEU A 190 -6.80 0.05 -38.65
CA LEU A 190 -5.96 1.20 -38.94
C LEU A 190 -4.76 1.25 -37.98
N PRO A 191 -3.65 1.94 -38.34
CA PRO A 191 -2.53 2.16 -37.42
C PRO A 191 -2.99 2.73 -36.08
N GLY A 192 -2.54 2.11 -34.97
CA GLY A 192 -2.91 2.49 -33.61
C GLY A 192 -4.11 1.74 -33.04
N GLN A 193 -4.92 1.03 -33.85
CA GLN A 193 -5.99 0.19 -33.35
C GLN A 193 -5.46 -1.11 -32.74
N ALA A 194 -6.05 -1.55 -31.61
CA ALA A 194 -5.59 -2.69 -30.87
C ALA A 194 -6.09 -4.03 -31.47
N CYS A 195 -5.18 -4.98 -31.63
CA CYS A 195 -5.49 -6.38 -31.89
C CYS A 195 -5.97 -7.09 -30.64
N GLY A 196 -5.34 -6.83 -29.50
CA GLY A 196 -5.69 -7.43 -28.22
C GLY A 196 -4.74 -7.03 -27.12
N ARG A 197 -5.07 -7.47 -25.91
CA ARG A 197 -4.36 -7.14 -24.68
C ARG A 197 -3.42 -8.25 -24.25
N LEU A 198 -2.17 -7.89 -23.99
CA LEU A 198 -1.15 -8.77 -23.43
C LEU A 198 -0.81 -8.35 -22.01
N ILE A 199 -0.84 -9.28 -21.07
CA ILE A 199 -0.51 -9.06 -19.66
C ILE A 199 0.67 -9.91 -19.23
N GLU A 200 1.58 -9.33 -18.47
CA GLU A 200 2.70 -10.03 -17.86
C GLU A 200 2.39 -10.31 -16.41
N MET A 201 2.20 -11.59 -16.09
CA MET A 201 1.84 -12.08 -14.75
C MET A 201 3.01 -12.74 -14.02
N ASN A 202 4.19 -12.79 -14.63
CA ASN A 202 5.41 -13.28 -14.01
C ASN A 202 6.58 -12.32 -14.34
N PRO A 203 7.10 -11.61 -13.32
CA PRO A 203 6.64 -11.62 -11.92
C PRO A 203 5.24 -11.00 -11.76
N LEU A 204 4.54 -11.39 -10.69
CA LEU A 204 3.33 -10.72 -10.23
C LEU A 204 3.71 -9.57 -9.30
N ILE A 205 2.93 -8.51 -9.29
CA ILE A 205 3.12 -7.38 -8.40
C ILE A 205 2.04 -7.39 -7.32
N VAL A 206 2.45 -7.14 -6.08
CA VAL A 206 1.54 -6.79 -5.00
C VAL A 206 1.73 -5.32 -4.70
N ALA A 207 0.71 -4.54 -4.96
CA ALA A 207 0.69 -3.11 -4.69
C ALA A 207 0.11 -2.85 -3.31
N ILE A 208 0.84 -2.12 -2.49
CA ILE A 208 0.46 -1.66 -1.15
C ILE A 208 0.69 -0.16 -1.05
N ASP A 209 0.08 0.46 -0.05
CA ASP A 209 0.26 1.87 0.26
C ASP A 209 0.91 2.03 1.63
N LEU A 210 2.08 2.68 1.69
CA LEU A 210 2.78 3.02 2.93
C LEU A 210 2.43 4.43 3.37
N THR A 211 2.21 4.62 4.66
CA THR A 211 2.08 5.97 5.25
C THR A 211 3.43 6.68 5.34
N GLU A 212 3.42 8.00 5.59
CA GLU A 212 4.64 8.81 5.79
C GLU A 212 5.56 8.25 6.89
N LYS A 213 4.98 7.67 7.95
CA LYS A 213 5.76 7.05 9.03
C LYS A 213 6.42 5.74 8.60
N GLN A 214 5.72 4.92 7.81
CA GLN A 214 6.17 3.59 7.41
C GLN A 214 7.21 3.62 6.28
N VAL A 215 7.10 4.59 5.36
CA VAL A 215 8.00 4.67 4.19
C VAL A 215 9.47 4.86 4.59
N GLY A 216 9.74 5.51 5.72
CA GLY A 216 11.10 5.68 6.25
C GLY A 216 11.75 4.39 6.74
N GLU A 217 10.95 3.38 7.09
CA GLU A 217 11.42 2.10 7.65
C GLU A 217 11.49 0.98 6.62
N VAL A 218 10.80 1.11 5.47
CA VAL A 218 10.79 0.10 4.40
C VAL A 218 11.84 0.42 3.35
N LYS A 219 12.60 -0.60 2.92
CA LYS A 219 13.69 -0.44 1.95
C LYS A 219 13.46 -1.32 0.72
N ILE A 220 13.93 -0.83 -0.44
CA ILE A 220 13.96 -1.63 -1.67
C ILE A 220 14.84 -2.87 -1.45
N GLY A 221 14.37 -4.04 -1.92
CA GLY A 221 15.01 -5.34 -1.73
C GLY A 221 14.57 -6.08 -0.48
N GLN A 222 13.83 -5.45 0.42
CA GLN A 222 13.33 -6.04 1.65
C GLN A 222 12.32 -7.14 1.36
N ALA A 223 12.40 -8.23 2.13
CA ALA A 223 11.47 -9.34 2.01
C ALA A 223 10.11 -9.00 2.62
N ALA A 224 9.05 -9.49 2.00
CA ALA A 224 7.68 -9.39 2.47
C ALA A 224 7.00 -10.75 2.41
N GLU A 225 6.25 -11.08 3.45
CA GLU A 225 5.35 -12.24 3.51
C GLU A 225 3.97 -11.76 3.06
N ILE A 226 3.31 -12.54 2.21
CA ILE A 226 2.06 -12.14 1.56
C ILE A 226 1.06 -13.27 1.66
N ASP A 227 -0.07 -12.98 2.29
CA ASP A 227 -1.20 -13.89 2.41
C ASP A 227 -2.33 -13.40 1.50
N LEU A 228 -2.67 -14.19 0.49
CA LEU A 228 -3.75 -13.89 -0.43
C LEU A 228 -5.09 -14.39 0.14
N VAL A 229 -6.17 -13.64 -0.12
CA VAL A 229 -7.53 -14.04 0.30
C VAL A 229 -7.94 -15.40 -0.27
N THR A 230 -7.27 -15.88 -1.32
CA THR A 230 -7.45 -17.22 -1.91
C THR A 230 -6.82 -18.35 -1.09
N GLY A 231 -6.18 -18.05 0.06
CA GLY A 231 -5.55 -19.02 0.97
C GLY A 231 -4.11 -19.38 0.61
N GLN A 232 -3.50 -18.70 -0.36
CA GLN A 232 -2.10 -18.92 -0.74
C GLN A 232 -1.20 -17.95 0.03
N SER A 233 -0.13 -18.45 0.64
CA SER A 233 0.93 -17.65 1.25
C SER A 233 2.17 -17.70 0.37
N VAL A 234 2.70 -16.53 0.04
CA VAL A 234 3.87 -16.38 -0.83
C VAL A 234 4.83 -15.34 -0.28
N THR A 235 6.07 -15.38 -0.72
CA THR A 235 7.07 -14.38 -0.36
C THR A 235 7.45 -13.54 -1.57
N GLY A 236 7.67 -12.25 -1.33
CA GLY A 236 8.10 -11.30 -2.34
C GLY A 236 9.20 -10.40 -1.83
N LYS A 237 9.65 -9.48 -2.69
CA LYS A 237 10.61 -8.44 -2.35
C LYS A 237 10.09 -7.08 -2.80
N VAL A 238 10.27 -6.07 -1.96
CA VAL A 238 9.99 -4.67 -2.32
C VAL A 238 10.88 -4.30 -3.50
N ARG A 239 10.29 -3.97 -4.63
CA ARG A 239 11.01 -3.59 -5.86
C ARG A 239 11.01 -2.09 -6.12
N PHE A 240 9.95 -1.42 -5.67
CA PHE A 240 9.74 -0.01 -5.97
C PHE A 240 8.94 0.65 -4.85
N ILE A 241 9.32 1.87 -4.53
CA ILE A 241 8.59 2.76 -3.62
C ILE A 241 8.46 4.09 -4.37
N GLU A 242 7.24 4.59 -4.50
CA GLU A 242 6.98 5.85 -5.18
C GLU A 242 7.66 7.01 -4.45
N ALA A 243 8.32 7.90 -5.20
CA ALA A 243 9.07 9.00 -4.61
C ALA A 243 8.18 10.14 -4.07
N ASN A 244 6.95 10.25 -4.58
CA ASN A 244 5.99 11.25 -4.16
C ASN A 244 4.76 10.58 -3.54
N ALA A 245 4.26 11.14 -2.44
CA ALA A 245 3.02 10.68 -1.86
C ALA A 245 1.83 11.04 -2.76
N ASN A 246 0.84 10.17 -2.80
CA ASN A 246 -0.46 10.49 -3.35
C ASN A 246 -1.10 11.62 -2.52
N ALA A 247 -1.44 12.73 -3.16
CA ALA A 247 -1.92 13.94 -2.48
C ALA A 247 -3.27 13.73 -1.74
N ALA A 248 -4.11 12.80 -2.20
CA ALA A 248 -5.42 12.53 -1.59
C ALA A 248 -5.31 11.64 -0.36
N THR A 249 -4.47 10.61 -0.41
CA THR A 249 -4.35 9.58 0.65
C THR A 249 -3.15 9.81 1.56
N ARG A 250 -2.18 10.62 1.15
CA ARG A 250 -0.87 10.83 1.82
C ARG A 250 -0.10 9.53 2.02
N THR A 251 -0.22 8.63 1.05
CA THR A 251 0.46 7.35 1.06
C THR A 251 1.42 7.24 -0.12
N PHE A 252 2.44 6.40 0.03
CA PHE A 252 3.43 6.08 -0.98
C PHE A 252 3.11 4.70 -1.56
N ARG A 253 2.74 4.64 -2.84
CA ARG A 253 2.56 3.38 -3.52
C ARG A 253 3.86 2.60 -3.52
N THR A 254 3.78 1.37 -3.05
CA THR A 254 4.92 0.46 -2.94
C THR A 254 4.58 -0.85 -3.64
N GLU A 255 5.53 -1.34 -4.44
CA GLU A 255 5.35 -2.53 -5.23
C GLU A 255 6.27 -3.65 -4.74
N ILE A 256 5.67 -4.79 -4.49
CA ILE A 256 6.36 -6.01 -4.08
C ILE A 256 6.30 -6.99 -5.24
N GLN A 257 7.46 -7.44 -5.67
CA GLN A 257 7.60 -8.42 -6.74
C GLN A 257 7.52 -9.83 -6.18
N VAL A 258 6.62 -10.64 -6.75
CA VAL A 258 6.36 -12.03 -6.36
C VAL A 258 6.61 -12.94 -7.58
N PRO A 259 7.43 -13.99 -7.47
CA PRO A 259 7.57 -14.98 -8.53
C PRO A 259 6.24 -15.70 -8.80
N ASN A 260 5.89 -15.87 -10.08
CA ASN A 260 4.65 -16.54 -10.51
C ASN A 260 4.90 -17.34 -11.80
N ALA A 261 5.90 -18.22 -11.78
CA ALA A 261 6.35 -18.94 -12.96
C ALA A 261 5.31 -19.91 -13.52
N ASP A 262 4.49 -20.48 -12.66
CA ASP A 262 3.38 -21.38 -13.01
C ASP A 262 2.10 -20.65 -13.40
N TYR A 263 2.04 -19.31 -13.15
CA TYR A 263 0.86 -18.45 -13.38
C TYR A 263 -0.36 -18.83 -12.51
N ALA A 264 -0.12 -19.48 -11.37
CA ALA A 264 -1.17 -19.87 -10.44
C ALA A 264 -1.81 -18.64 -9.76
N LEU A 265 -1.01 -17.62 -9.47
CA LEU A 265 -1.48 -16.38 -8.87
C LEU A 265 -2.16 -15.50 -9.93
N LYS A 266 -3.30 -14.91 -9.55
CA LYS A 266 -4.10 -14.03 -10.41
C LYS A 266 -3.95 -12.58 -10.00
N GLY A 267 -4.15 -11.66 -10.94
CA GLY A 267 -4.26 -10.22 -10.68
C GLY A 267 -5.62 -9.85 -10.12
N GLY A 268 -5.68 -8.74 -9.35
CA GLY A 268 -6.90 -8.22 -8.75
C GLY A 268 -7.30 -8.88 -7.42
N VAL A 269 -6.47 -9.77 -6.88
CA VAL A 269 -6.73 -10.48 -5.61
C VAL A 269 -6.24 -9.63 -4.44
N THR A 270 -7.05 -9.53 -3.39
CA THR A 270 -6.66 -8.86 -2.14
C THR A 270 -5.57 -9.65 -1.42
N ALA A 271 -4.60 -8.93 -0.89
CA ALA A 271 -3.44 -9.46 -0.18
C ALA A 271 -3.26 -8.78 1.16
N THR A 272 -2.91 -9.55 2.19
CA THR A 272 -2.34 -9.03 3.43
C THR A 272 -0.83 -9.21 3.35
N VAL A 273 -0.11 -8.14 3.56
CA VAL A 273 1.35 -8.10 3.42
C VAL A 273 1.97 -7.79 4.77
N ARG A 274 2.90 -8.65 5.21
CA ARG A 274 3.72 -8.41 6.40
C ARG A 274 5.13 -8.07 5.98
N ILE A 275 5.58 -6.86 6.35
CA ILE A 275 6.95 -6.38 6.12
C ILE A 275 7.62 -6.19 7.47
N LYS A 276 8.77 -6.83 7.69
CA LYS A 276 9.58 -6.61 8.88
C LYS A 276 10.21 -5.22 8.80
N ALA A 277 9.90 -4.38 9.78
CA ALA A 277 10.51 -3.05 9.95
C ALA A 277 11.81 -3.13 10.76
N GLY A 278 12.23 -2.04 11.35
CA GLY A 278 13.40 -2.02 12.23
C GLY A 278 13.19 -2.80 13.53
N VAL A 279 14.28 -3.08 14.24
CA VAL A 279 14.25 -3.57 15.61
C VAL A 279 14.05 -2.39 16.54
N VAL A 280 13.11 -2.49 17.46
CA VAL A 280 12.80 -1.47 18.46
C VAL A 280 12.80 -2.07 19.86
N LYS A 281 13.15 -1.29 20.87
CA LYS A 281 12.96 -1.69 22.25
C LYS A 281 11.49 -1.60 22.62
N ALA A 282 10.91 -2.72 23.00
CA ALA A 282 9.50 -2.86 23.33
C ALA A 282 9.32 -3.75 24.54
N GLN A 283 8.20 -3.65 25.21
CA GLN A 283 7.82 -4.53 26.31
C GLN A 283 6.58 -5.34 25.89
N HIS A 284 6.61 -6.63 26.18
CA HIS A 284 5.47 -7.51 26.00
C HIS A 284 4.56 -7.41 27.22
N VAL A 285 3.31 -6.99 27.01
CA VAL A 285 2.36 -6.76 28.10
C VAL A 285 1.01 -7.44 27.80
N PRO A 286 0.30 -7.95 28.82
CA PRO A 286 -1.05 -8.50 28.61
C PRO A 286 -2.00 -7.41 28.10
N SER A 287 -2.80 -7.69 27.08
CA SER A 287 -3.74 -6.72 26.48
C SER A 287 -4.75 -6.12 27.48
N LYS A 288 -5.10 -6.87 28.53
CA LYS A 288 -6.06 -6.48 29.58
C LYS A 288 -5.60 -5.31 30.46
N ILE A 289 -4.31 -4.95 30.44
CA ILE A 289 -3.79 -3.86 31.27
C ILE A 289 -3.77 -2.51 30.58
N LEU A 290 -4.10 -2.49 29.29
CA LEU A 290 -4.29 -1.25 28.56
C LEU A 290 -5.45 -0.46 29.15
N THR A 291 -5.24 0.79 29.41
CA THR A 291 -6.26 1.70 29.95
C THR A 291 -6.20 3.04 29.23
N LEU A 292 -7.32 3.73 29.24
CA LEU A 292 -7.36 5.11 28.72
C LEU A 292 -7.19 6.09 29.88
N ASP A 293 -6.45 7.15 29.64
CA ASP A 293 -6.40 8.30 30.53
C ASP A 293 -7.66 9.17 30.38
N THR A 294 -7.81 10.17 31.22
CA THR A 294 -8.91 11.14 31.19
C THR A 294 -9.10 11.81 29.84
N ASP A 295 -8.02 11.99 29.10
CA ASP A 295 -8.00 12.59 27.75
C ASP A 295 -8.23 11.58 26.61
N GLY A 296 -8.52 10.31 26.95
CA GLY A 296 -8.73 9.24 25.98
C GLY A 296 -7.43 8.69 25.36
N THR A 297 -6.28 9.02 25.93
CA THR A 297 -4.98 8.51 25.46
C THR A 297 -4.74 7.10 26.00
N LEU A 298 -4.34 6.19 25.12
CA LEU A 298 -4.01 4.81 25.46
C LEU A 298 -2.70 4.73 26.23
N GLY A 299 -2.70 3.99 27.34
CA GLY A 299 -1.51 3.86 28.15
C GLY A 299 -1.56 2.67 29.11
N VAL A 300 -0.53 2.56 29.92
CA VAL A 300 -0.37 1.55 30.96
C VAL A 300 -0.06 2.23 32.28
N ARG A 301 -0.73 1.79 33.34
CA ARG A 301 -0.41 2.23 34.71
C ARG A 301 0.74 1.39 35.26
N TYR A 302 1.69 2.06 35.88
CA TYR A 302 2.86 1.44 36.48
C TYR A 302 3.13 2.01 37.86
N VAL A 303 3.93 1.34 38.67
CA VAL A 303 4.36 1.82 39.98
C VAL A 303 5.82 2.24 39.89
N ASN A 304 6.12 3.50 40.29
CA ASN A 304 7.44 4.03 40.33
C ASN A 304 8.22 3.52 41.58
N TYR A 305 9.47 3.97 41.74
CA TYR A 305 10.32 3.58 42.89
C TYR A 305 9.80 4.10 44.25
N ASP A 306 8.98 5.17 44.25
CA ASP A 306 8.37 5.75 45.43
C ASP A 306 7.02 5.10 45.78
N ASN A 307 6.68 3.97 45.17
CA ASN A 307 5.40 3.28 45.31
C ASN A 307 4.18 4.14 44.92
N ARG A 308 4.35 5.06 43.97
CA ARG A 308 3.25 5.87 43.42
C ARG A 308 2.91 5.42 42.05
N VAL A 309 1.61 5.46 41.72
CA VAL A 309 1.08 5.12 40.43
C VAL A 309 1.47 6.18 39.41
N GLY A 310 2.11 5.75 38.33
CA GLY A 310 2.37 6.55 37.14
C GLY A 310 1.50 6.06 35.98
N PHE A 311 1.38 6.88 34.94
CA PHE A 311 0.77 6.52 33.67
C PHE A 311 1.76 6.77 32.54
N ALA A 312 1.97 5.78 31.72
CA ALA A 312 2.82 5.91 30.52
C ALA A 312 1.97 5.73 29.26
N VAL A 313 2.04 6.70 28.38
CA VAL A 313 1.45 6.60 27.04
C VAL A 313 2.21 5.55 26.27
N VAL A 314 1.51 4.59 25.71
CA VAL A 314 2.11 3.51 24.94
C VAL A 314 1.60 3.49 23.50
N ASN A 315 2.50 3.07 22.61
CA ASN A 315 2.13 2.77 21.22
C ASN A 315 2.24 1.26 21.02
N GLN A 316 1.13 0.63 20.64
CA GLN A 316 1.13 -0.78 20.23
C GLN A 316 1.85 -0.92 18.90
N ILE A 317 2.77 -1.88 18.82
CA ILE A 317 3.58 -2.15 17.62
C ILE A 317 3.32 -3.54 17.04
N ASP A 318 2.95 -4.50 17.89
CA ASP A 318 2.63 -5.86 17.48
C ASP A 318 1.67 -6.50 18.47
N GLU A 319 1.03 -7.62 18.07
CA GLU A 319 0.11 -8.39 18.89
C GLU A 319 0.30 -9.87 18.62
N ASP A 320 0.33 -10.66 19.67
CA ASP A 320 0.39 -12.11 19.61
C ASP A 320 -0.68 -12.74 20.50
N LYS A 321 -0.67 -14.06 20.63
CA LYS A 321 -1.70 -14.82 21.39
C LYS A 321 -1.65 -14.54 22.89
N ASP A 322 -0.49 -14.12 23.39
CA ASP A 322 -0.21 -13.98 24.82
C ASP A 322 -0.27 -12.53 25.29
N GLY A 323 -0.25 -11.56 24.37
CA GLY A 323 -0.32 -10.14 24.69
C GLY A 323 -0.01 -9.22 23.53
N ILE A 324 0.45 -8.05 23.87
CA ILE A 324 0.82 -6.99 22.91
C ILE A 324 2.23 -6.47 23.19
N TRP A 325 2.91 -6.11 22.13
CA TRP A 325 4.19 -5.41 22.21
C TRP A 325 3.95 -3.90 22.16
N VAL A 326 4.47 -3.21 23.17
CA VAL A 326 4.29 -1.75 23.29
C VAL A 326 5.61 -1.04 23.46
N THR A 327 5.67 0.18 22.92
CA THR A 327 6.75 1.14 23.17
C THR A 327 6.22 2.30 23.99
N GLY A 328 7.13 3.06 24.64
CA GLY A 328 6.77 4.22 25.45
C GLY A 328 6.87 3.98 26.94
N LEU A 329 7.10 2.76 27.39
CA LEU A 329 7.42 2.44 28.78
C LEU A 329 8.94 2.65 29.06
N PRO A 330 9.33 3.00 30.29
CA PRO A 330 10.74 2.98 30.72
C PRO A 330 11.38 1.60 30.56
N ASP A 331 12.70 1.52 30.32
CA ASP A 331 13.42 0.27 30.04
C ASP A 331 13.18 -0.84 31.09
N SER A 332 12.98 -0.48 32.37
CA SER A 332 12.56 -1.39 33.43
C SER A 332 11.39 -0.77 34.18
N THR A 333 10.26 -1.46 34.21
CA THR A 333 9.01 -0.91 34.72
C THR A 333 8.23 -1.98 35.49
N ARG A 334 7.67 -1.61 36.67
CA ARG A 334 6.73 -2.44 37.44
C ARG A 334 5.31 -2.10 36.97
N ILE A 335 4.78 -2.84 35.99
CA ILE A 335 3.43 -2.61 35.45
C ILE A 335 2.38 -3.15 36.40
N ILE A 336 1.23 -2.46 36.51
CA ILE A 336 0.09 -2.92 37.29
C ILE A 336 -0.70 -3.90 36.42
N VAL A 337 -0.76 -5.18 36.85
CA VAL A 337 -1.48 -6.23 36.12
C VAL A 337 -2.87 -6.52 36.71
N GLN A 338 -3.12 -6.06 37.95
CA GLN A 338 -4.41 -6.15 38.62
C GLN A 338 -4.57 -5.00 39.60
N GLY A 339 -5.79 -4.43 39.67
CA GLY A 339 -6.11 -3.31 40.56
C GLY A 339 -5.97 -1.93 39.92
N GLN A 340 -5.67 -1.87 38.63
CA GLN A 340 -5.47 -0.62 37.85
C GLN A 340 -6.70 0.30 37.91
N ASP A 341 -7.92 -0.23 38.00
CA ASP A 341 -9.16 0.56 37.97
C ASP A 341 -9.47 1.23 39.32
N TYR A 342 -8.82 0.80 40.40
CA TYR A 342 -9.05 1.30 41.75
C TYR A 342 -8.05 2.35 42.21
N VAL A 343 -7.08 2.71 41.34
CA VAL A 343 -6.01 3.63 41.68
C VAL A 343 -5.94 4.77 40.64
N SER A 344 -5.58 5.96 41.11
CA SER A 344 -5.39 7.14 40.25
C SER A 344 -3.89 7.47 40.14
N VAL A 345 -3.52 8.17 39.08
CA VAL A 345 -2.15 8.66 38.88
C VAL A 345 -1.73 9.53 40.08
N GLY A 346 -0.56 9.25 40.63
CA GLY A 346 -0.02 9.92 41.82
C GLY A 346 -0.40 9.27 43.14
N SER A 347 -1.38 8.35 43.21
CA SER A 347 -1.76 7.63 44.42
C SER A 347 -0.61 6.75 44.92
N GLU A 348 -0.42 6.73 46.26
CA GLU A 348 0.48 5.81 46.94
C GLU A 348 -0.22 4.44 47.07
N VAL A 349 0.52 3.36 46.79
CA VAL A 349 -0.06 2.00 46.75
C VAL A 349 0.85 1.00 47.46
N LYS A 350 0.26 -0.07 47.99
CA LYS A 350 0.96 -1.30 48.35
C LYS A 350 1.10 -2.19 47.14
N THR A 351 2.28 -2.74 46.91
CA THR A 351 2.56 -3.62 45.77
C THR A 351 2.67 -5.06 46.23
N GLU A 352 1.97 -5.95 45.51
CA GLU A 352 2.15 -7.40 45.60
C GLU A 352 2.70 -7.90 44.28
N ALA A 353 3.64 -8.85 44.34
CA ALA A 353 4.17 -9.47 43.11
C ALA A 353 3.11 -10.39 42.48
N ALA A 354 2.99 -10.35 41.16
CA ALA A 354 2.13 -11.28 40.44
C ALA A 354 2.60 -12.72 40.68
N THR A 355 1.75 -13.53 41.31
CA THR A 355 2.02 -14.97 41.49
C THR A 355 1.55 -15.67 40.21
N TYR A 356 2.48 -16.03 39.33
CA TYR A 356 2.20 -16.83 38.15
C TYR A 356 1.82 -18.26 38.62
N ARG A 357 0.54 -18.59 38.65
CA ARG A 357 0.13 -19.99 38.63
C ARG A 357 0.46 -20.49 37.22
N GLY A 358 1.59 -21.15 37.07
CA GLY A 358 1.96 -21.82 35.85
C GLY A 358 0.78 -22.71 35.40
N ALA A 359 0.35 -22.50 34.18
CA ALA A 359 -0.47 -23.47 33.48
C ALA A 359 0.42 -24.70 33.24
N THR A 360 0.34 -25.68 34.17
CA THR A 360 0.66 -27.08 33.86
C THR A 360 -0.62 -27.65 33.27
N GLU A 361 -0.59 -27.93 31.99
CA GLU A 361 -1.09 -29.04 31.17
C GLU A 361 -1.54 -28.60 29.79
#